data_c497cc86112a207a792c820b229c72a5
#
_entry.id   c497cc86112a207a792c820b229c72a5
#
_cell.length_a   1.000
_cell.length_b   1.000
_cell.length_c   1.000
_cell.angle_alpha   90.00
_cell.angle_beta   90.00
_cell.angle_gamma   90.00
#
_symmetry.space_group_name_H-M   'P 1'
#
loop_
_entity.id
_entity.type
_entity.pdbx_description
1 polymer ?
#
loop_
_entity_poly.entity_id
_entity_poly.type
_entity_poly.pdbx_seq_one_letter_code
_entity_poly.pdbx_strand_id
1 'polypeptide(L)'
;MPQISIFVEYEIHDGRGEEFAALIKDHARRTLFEEDGCLRFEVLKPVEADGAPIPNRMMVSELYADQTAVDLHGSNPRLAIVRAALGPLLKSRKVTRAEVIDEAEDEGLTPDELNASNDG
;
A
#
# COMPACT_ATOMS: atom_id res chain seq x y z
N MET A 1 -6.18 -20.33 1.06
CA MET A 1 -6.81 -19.06 0.61
C MET A 1 -5.73 -18.12 0.14
N PRO A 2 -5.89 -17.47 -1.03
CA PRO A 2 -4.85 -16.59 -1.54
C PRO A 2 -4.73 -15.31 -0.71
N GLN A 3 -3.52 -14.81 -0.63
CA GLN A 3 -3.28 -13.48 -0.09
C GLN A 3 -3.84 -12.44 -1.06
N ILE A 4 -4.21 -11.28 -0.53
CA ILE A 4 -4.77 -10.17 -1.30
C ILE A 4 -3.88 -8.94 -1.10
N SER A 5 -3.44 -8.36 -2.21
CA SER A 5 -2.76 -7.07 -2.21
C SER A 5 -3.76 -5.96 -2.52
N ILE A 6 -3.66 -4.85 -1.81
CA ILE A 6 -4.46 -3.65 -2.08
C ILE A 6 -3.51 -2.49 -2.32
N PHE A 7 -3.72 -1.79 -3.43
CA PHE A 7 -2.99 -0.58 -3.77
C PHE A 7 -3.98 0.57 -3.81
N VAL A 8 -3.68 1.65 -3.12
CA VAL A 8 -4.48 2.87 -3.19
C VAL A 8 -3.60 4.02 -3.65
N GLU A 9 -3.99 4.67 -4.72
CA GLU A 9 -3.31 5.84 -5.26
C GLU A 9 -4.12 7.08 -4.87
N TYR A 10 -3.44 8.09 -4.33
CA TYR A 10 -4.06 9.32 -3.85
C TYR A 10 -3.52 10.52 -4.61
N GLU A 11 -4.42 11.38 -5.05
CA GLU A 11 -4.10 12.72 -5.51
C GLU A 11 -4.52 13.72 -4.45
N ILE A 12 -3.57 14.51 -3.95
CA ILE A 12 -3.73 15.35 -2.77
C ILE A 12 -3.79 16.81 -3.19
N HIS A 13 -4.62 17.61 -2.52
CA HIS A 13 -4.67 19.05 -2.76
C HIS A 13 -3.33 19.71 -2.43
N ASP A 14 -2.97 20.75 -3.18
CA ASP A 14 -1.77 21.53 -2.95
C ASP A 14 -1.68 21.99 -1.49
N GLY A 15 -0.49 21.85 -0.91
CA GLY A 15 -0.23 22.29 0.47
C GLY A 15 -0.73 21.34 1.54
N ARG A 16 -1.40 20.24 1.20
CA ARG A 16 -1.98 19.32 2.17
C ARG A 16 -1.17 18.01 2.30
N GLY A 17 -0.03 17.91 1.62
CA GLY A 17 0.78 16.69 1.58
C GLY A 17 1.33 16.24 2.92
N GLU A 18 1.84 17.16 3.74
CA GLU A 18 2.39 16.83 5.05
C GLU A 18 1.33 16.32 6.01
N GLU A 19 0.16 16.96 6.02
CA GLU A 19 -0.97 16.56 6.84
C GLU A 19 -1.46 15.16 6.42
N PHE A 20 -1.59 14.94 5.11
CA PHE A 20 -1.95 13.64 4.57
C PHE A 20 -0.93 12.56 4.97
N ALA A 21 0.37 12.85 4.81
CA ALA A 21 1.43 11.91 5.14
C ALA A 21 1.39 11.50 6.61
N ALA A 22 1.18 12.44 7.52
CA ALA A 22 1.09 12.14 8.94
C ALA A 22 -0.08 11.21 9.25
N LEU A 23 -1.25 11.48 8.68
CA LEU A 23 -2.45 10.67 8.89
C LEU A 23 -2.31 9.26 8.31
N ILE A 24 -1.79 9.15 7.08
CA ILE A 24 -1.68 7.84 6.42
C ILE A 24 -0.60 6.96 7.06
N LYS A 25 0.49 7.56 7.53
CA LYS A 25 1.53 6.82 8.26
C LYS A 25 1.01 6.27 9.58
N ASP A 26 0.24 7.06 10.32
CA ASP A 26 -0.38 6.61 11.56
C ASP A 26 -1.37 5.48 11.28
N HIS A 27 -2.20 5.63 10.26
CA HIS A 27 -3.14 4.59 9.83
C HIS A 27 -2.41 3.28 9.49
N ALA A 28 -1.32 3.36 8.74
CA ALA A 28 -0.54 2.19 8.34
C ALA A 28 0.00 1.43 9.56
N ARG A 29 0.58 2.15 10.52
CA ARG A 29 1.13 1.55 11.73
C ARG A 29 0.07 0.90 12.59
N ARG A 30 -1.07 1.58 12.77
CA ARG A 30 -2.18 1.04 13.57
C ARG A 30 -2.79 -0.18 12.91
N THR A 31 -2.98 -0.15 11.60
CA THR A 31 -3.51 -1.29 10.87
C THR A 31 -2.61 -2.51 11.03
N LEU A 32 -1.31 -2.34 10.82
CA LEU A 32 -0.35 -3.43 10.94
C LEU A 32 -0.31 -3.99 12.36
N PHE A 33 -0.39 -3.14 13.37
CA PHE A 33 -0.33 -3.54 14.78
C PHE A 33 -1.63 -4.19 15.26
N GLU A 34 -2.78 -3.64 14.88
CA GLU A 34 -4.08 -4.05 15.42
C GLU A 34 -4.74 -5.20 14.64
N GLU A 35 -4.43 -5.34 13.35
CA GLU A 35 -5.09 -6.30 12.48
C GLU A 35 -4.14 -7.46 12.14
N ASP A 36 -4.34 -8.60 12.78
CA ASP A 36 -3.47 -9.78 12.61
C ASP A 36 -3.38 -10.25 11.16
N GLY A 37 -4.44 -10.06 10.38
CA GLY A 37 -4.48 -10.45 8.99
C GLY A 37 -3.77 -9.47 8.04
N CYS A 38 -3.35 -8.31 8.51
CA CYS A 38 -2.54 -7.38 7.72
C CYS A 38 -1.07 -7.77 7.85
N LEU A 39 -0.49 -8.28 6.78
CA LEU A 39 0.88 -8.81 6.79
C LEU A 39 1.93 -7.75 6.47
N ARG A 40 1.55 -6.74 5.69
CA ARG A 40 2.43 -5.65 5.28
C ARG A 40 1.59 -4.42 4.97
N PHE A 41 2.13 -3.26 5.29
CA PHE A 41 1.50 -1.99 4.94
C PHE A 41 2.61 -0.98 4.65
N GLU A 42 2.74 -0.58 3.39
CA GLU A 42 3.76 0.37 2.96
C GLU A 42 3.11 1.68 2.53
N VAL A 43 3.71 2.79 2.94
CA VAL A 43 3.33 4.13 2.46
C VAL A 43 4.40 4.54 1.44
N LEU A 44 3.97 4.84 0.22
CA LEU A 44 4.85 5.01 -0.93
C LEU A 44 4.65 6.39 -1.54
N LYS A 45 5.72 6.88 -2.15
CA LYS A 45 5.71 8.13 -2.90
C LYS A 45 5.99 7.81 -4.36
N PRO A 46 5.01 7.98 -5.27
CA PRO A 46 5.25 7.75 -6.70
C PRO A 46 6.35 8.66 -7.22
N VAL A 47 7.17 8.12 -8.10
CA VAL A 47 8.28 8.86 -8.70
C VAL A 47 8.26 8.69 -10.21
N GLU A 48 8.85 9.67 -10.91
CA GLU A 48 9.11 9.59 -12.35
C GLU A 48 10.20 8.56 -12.64
N ALA A 49 10.40 8.26 -13.92
CA ALA A 49 11.41 7.29 -14.35
C ALA A 49 12.83 7.69 -13.91
N ASP A 50 13.11 8.97 -13.77
CA ASP A 50 14.40 9.48 -13.29
C ASP A 50 14.50 9.57 -11.76
N GLY A 51 13.45 9.13 -11.04
CA GLY A 51 13.39 9.16 -9.58
C GLY A 51 12.85 10.45 -8.97
N ALA A 52 12.50 11.45 -9.77
CA ALA A 52 11.91 12.69 -9.26
C ALA A 52 10.52 12.43 -8.69
N PRO A 53 10.17 12.99 -7.52
CA PRO A 53 8.84 12.81 -6.95
C PRO A 53 7.76 13.42 -7.85
N ILE A 54 6.63 12.73 -7.96
CA ILE A 54 5.44 13.27 -8.62
C ILE A 54 4.71 14.12 -7.58
N PRO A 55 4.53 15.43 -7.82
CA PRO A 55 3.90 16.31 -6.82
C PRO A 55 2.48 15.87 -6.47
N ASN A 56 2.13 16.04 -5.19
CA ASN A 56 0.78 15.82 -4.69
C ASN A 56 0.25 14.40 -4.89
N ARG A 57 1.14 13.43 -4.94
CA ARG A 57 0.80 12.01 -5.09
C ARG A 57 1.40 11.19 -3.97
N MET A 58 0.59 10.32 -3.41
CA MET A 58 1.04 9.26 -2.49
C MET A 58 0.26 7.99 -2.79
N MET A 59 0.78 6.86 -2.36
CA MET A 59 0.08 5.60 -2.48
C MET A 59 0.41 4.70 -1.30
N VAL A 60 -0.42 3.69 -1.11
CA VAL A 60 -0.16 2.62 -0.14
C VAL A 60 -0.17 1.28 -0.86
N SER A 61 0.61 0.35 -0.31
CA SER A 61 0.61 -1.05 -0.71
C SER A 61 0.36 -1.87 0.55
N GLU A 62 -0.71 -2.65 0.54
CA GLU A 62 -1.15 -3.43 1.68
C GLU A 62 -1.22 -4.89 1.28
N LEU A 63 -0.81 -5.78 2.17
CA LEU A 63 -0.90 -7.22 1.96
C LEU A 63 -1.71 -7.85 3.09
N TYR A 64 -2.77 -8.56 2.73
CA TYR A 64 -3.64 -9.27 3.67
C TYR A 64 -3.55 -10.78 3.47
N ALA A 65 -3.69 -11.51 4.57
CA ALA A 65 -3.58 -12.96 4.58
C ALA A 65 -4.61 -13.65 3.67
N ASP A 66 -5.80 -13.09 3.59
CA ASP A 66 -6.93 -13.62 2.81
C ASP A 66 -8.06 -12.59 2.69
N GLN A 67 -9.14 -12.96 2.02
CA GLN A 67 -10.31 -12.10 1.85
C GLN A 67 -10.97 -11.78 3.20
N THR A 68 -10.97 -12.71 4.15
CA THR A 68 -11.53 -12.46 5.49
C THR A 68 -10.80 -11.32 6.19
N ALA A 69 -9.48 -11.27 6.08
CA ALA A 69 -8.68 -10.18 6.64
C ALA A 69 -9.00 -8.84 5.98
N VAL A 70 -9.23 -8.82 4.66
CA VAL A 70 -9.67 -7.63 3.92
C VAL A 70 -11.03 -7.16 4.44
N ASP A 71 -11.97 -8.08 4.61
CA ASP A 71 -13.31 -7.76 5.10
C ASP A 71 -13.27 -7.18 6.53
N LEU A 72 -12.45 -7.76 7.39
CA LEU A 72 -12.24 -7.25 8.76
C LEU A 72 -11.65 -5.84 8.76
N HIS A 73 -10.69 -5.58 7.86
CA HIS A 73 -10.14 -4.24 7.69
C HIS A 73 -11.24 -3.25 7.27
N GLY A 74 -12.06 -3.63 6.29
CA GLY A 74 -13.15 -2.79 5.80
C GLY A 74 -14.21 -2.48 6.85
N SER A 75 -14.42 -3.36 7.82
CA SER A 75 -15.40 -3.17 8.89
C SER A 75 -14.81 -2.58 10.16
N ASN A 76 -13.52 -2.32 10.21
CA ASN A 76 -12.88 -1.70 11.37
C ASN A 76 -13.38 -0.26 11.53
N PRO A 77 -13.98 0.09 12.69
CA PRO A 77 -14.52 1.46 12.90
C PRO A 77 -13.48 2.56 12.69
N ARG A 78 -12.21 2.29 12.97
CA ARG A 78 -11.13 3.25 12.76
C ARG A 78 -10.97 3.63 11.29
N LEU A 79 -11.26 2.72 10.36
CA LEU A 79 -11.16 3.01 8.93
C LEU A 79 -12.10 4.14 8.50
N ALA A 80 -13.34 4.13 9.00
CA ALA A 80 -14.31 5.20 8.71
C ALA A 80 -13.81 6.56 9.24
N ILE A 81 -13.21 6.57 10.43
CA ILE A 81 -12.65 7.77 11.04
C ILE A 81 -11.49 8.30 10.18
N VAL A 82 -10.59 7.43 9.76
CA VAL A 82 -9.44 7.81 8.90
C VAL A 82 -9.93 8.34 7.55
N ARG A 83 -10.88 7.66 6.92
CA ARG A 83 -11.46 8.12 5.64
C ARG A 83 -12.08 9.50 5.75
N ALA A 84 -12.78 9.77 6.85
CA ALA A 84 -13.36 11.09 7.09
C ALA A 84 -12.28 12.17 7.25
N ALA A 85 -11.16 11.83 7.87
CA ALA A 85 -10.04 12.77 8.02
C ALA A 85 -9.27 13.00 6.72
N LEU A 86 -9.11 11.95 5.89
CA LEU A 86 -8.37 12.04 4.63
C LEU A 86 -9.18 12.70 3.51
N GLY A 87 -10.50 12.49 3.49
CA GLY A 87 -11.36 12.93 2.38
C GLY A 87 -11.17 14.37 1.96
N PRO A 88 -11.19 15.36 2.90
CA PRO A 88 -11.02 16.77 2.56
C PRO A 88 -9.65 17.11 1.96
N LEU A 89 -8.64 16.25 2.14
CA LEU A 89 -7.29 16.44 1.63
C LEU A 89 -7.12 15.95 0.21
N LEU A 90 -8.08 15.17 -0.31
CA LEU A 90 -7.94 14.43 -1.56
C LEU A 90 -8.71 15.06 -2.71
N LYS A 91 -8.07 15.12 -3.87
CA LYS A 91 -8.73 15.36 -5.15
C LYS A 91 -9.33 14.09 -5.71
N SER A 92 -8.61 12.97 -5.56
CA SER A 92 -9.06 11.67 -6.06
C SER A 92 -8.39 10.53 -5.33
N ARG A 93 -8.98 9.36 -5.47
CA ARG A 93 -8.48 8.10 -4.92
C ARG A 93 -8.82 6.97 -5.87
N LYS A 94 -7.85 6.09 -6.12
CA LYS A 94 -8.04 4.91 -6.94
C LYS A 94 -7.59 3.67 -6.15
N VAL A 95 -8.48 2.70 -6.02
CA VAL A 95 -8.20 1.44 -5.32
C VAL A 95 -8.05 0.32 -6.34
N THR A 96 -6.99 -0.47 -6.21
CA THR A 96 -6.77 -1.69 -6.99
C THR A 96 -6.60 -2.84 -6.01
N ARG A 97 -7.37 -3.91 -6.20
CA ARG A 97 -7.25 -5.15 -5.43
C ARG A 97 -6.75 -6.23 -6.35
N ALA A 98 -5.82 -7.05 -5.84
CA ALA A 98 -5.22 -8.12 -6.62
C ALA A 98 -4.97 -9.34 -5.75
N GLU A 99 -5.28 -10.51 -6.28
CA GLU A 99 -4.98 -11.79 -5.66
C GLU A 99 -3.53 -12.14 -5.96
N VAL A 100 -2.78 -12.57 -4.94
CA VAL A 100 -1.42 -13.04 -5.13
C VAL A 100 -1.49 -14.45 -5.72
N ILE A 101 -1.05 -14.62 -6.95
CA ILE A 101 -1.09 -15.92 -7.63
C ILE A 101 0.22 -16.69 -7.51
N ASP A 102 1.31 -15.99 -7.24
CA ASP A 102 2.63 -16.60 -7.06
C ASP A 102 3.53 -15.61 -6.33
N GLU A 103 4.31 -16.11 -5.40
CA GLU A 103 5.35 -15.35 -4.74
C GLU A 103 6.67 -16.03 -5.03
N ALA A 104 7.48 -15.42 -5.90
CA ALA A 104 8.75 -15.98 -6.28
C ALA A 104 9.68 -16.07 -5.07
N GLU A 105 10.28 -17.24 -4.88
CA GLU A 105 11.24 -17.50 -3.81
C GLU A 105 12.61 -17.82 -4.39
N ASP A 106 13.66 -17.50 -3.62
CA ASP A 106 15.00 -17.91 -3.96
C ASP A 106 15.17 -19.38 -3.54
N GLU A 107 14.99 -20.30 -4.49
CA GLU A 107 15.07 -21.74 -4.23
C GLU A 107 16.50 -22.29 -4.41
N GLY A 108 17.50 -21.52 -3.98
CA GLY A 108 18.88 -21.93 -4.05
C GLY A 108 19.57 -21.59 -5.35
N LEU A 109 19.07 -20.57 -6.07
CA LEU A 109 19.75 -20.05 -7.26
C LEU A 109 21.12 -19.50 -6.89
N THR A 110 22.11 -19.75 -7.74
CA THR A 110 23.44 -19.16 -7.59
C THR A 110 23.41 -17.68 -7.95
N PRO A 111 24.39 -16.88 -7.49
CA PRO A 111 24.49 -15.48 -7.90
C PRO A 111 24.53 -15.29 -9.42
N ASP A 112 25.18 -16.19 -10.14
CA ASP A 112 25.26 -16.13 -11.62
C ASP A 112 23.89 -16.36 -12.26
N GLU A 113 23.11 -17.30 -11.73
CA GLU A 113 21.74 -17.57 -12.20
C GLU A 113 20.83 -16.38 -11.94
N LEU A 114 20.94 -15.75 -10.76
CA LEU A 114 20.17 -14.56 -10.42
C LEU A 114 20.53 -13.38 -11.33
N ASN A 115 21.81 -13.19 -11.61
CA ASN A 115 22.26 -12.13 -12.52
C ASN A 115 21.73 -12.34 -13.94
N ALA A 116 21.74 -13.58 -14.43
CA ALA A 116 21.18 -13.92 -15.74
C ALA A 116 19.68 -13.60 -15.80
N SER A 117 18.93 -13.83 -14.71
CA SER A 117 17.50 -13.53 -14.62
C SER A 117 17.19 -12.03 -14.64
N ASN A 118 18.17 -11.19 -14.28
CA ASN A 118 18.01 -9.74 -14.19
C ASN A 118 18.49 -9.01 -15.45
N ASP A 119 18.98 -9.74 -16.44
CA ASP A 119 19.43 -9.19 -17.72
C ASP A 119 18.23 -8.93 -18.64
N GLY A 120 17.37 -8.04 -18.22
CA GLY A 120 16.17 -7.78 -18.98
C GLY A 120 16.03 -6.36 -19.46
#